data_979f2f725b01734656354be8730a116f
#
_entry.id   979f2f725b01734656354be8730a116f
#
_cell.length_a   1.000
_cell.length_b   1.000
_cell.length_c   1.000
_cell.angle_alpha   90.00
_cell.angle_beta   90.00
_cell.angle_gamma   90.00
#
_symmetry.space_group_name_H-M   'P 1'
#
loop_
_entity.id
_entity.type
_entity.pdbx_description
1 polymer ?
#
loop_
_entity_poly.entity_id
_entity_poly.type
_entity_poly.pdbx_seq_one_letter_code
_entity_poly.pdbx_strand_id
1 'polypeptide(L)'
;MANSGKGTFQPDSDVHISFEDQQKINKFARLNAKVDDLKEELKVKQNDMKNLEEAVEELSLTDDSEKIPYLIGEVFMCQGLEDTLKFLDEAKSRKTNEINDLEARCDELKSQMGELKAHLYGKFGSHINLENEDE
;
A
#
# COMPACT_ATOMS: atom_id res chain seq x y z
N MET A 1 24.01 -3.21 -8.85
CA MET A 1 23.67 -3.42 -8.39
C MET A 1 23.02 -3.16 -7.55
N ALA A 2 22.46 -2.87 -7.56
CA ALA A 2 21.89 -2.37 -6.72
C ALA A 2 21.20 -3.07 -5.86
N ASN A 3 21.54 -3.24 -4.92
CA ASN A 3 20.91 -3.85 -3.95
C ASN A 3 19.94 -2.96 -3.33
N SER A 4 18.76 -3.29 -3.24
CA SER A 4 17.74 -2.47 -2.65
C SER A 4 17.91 -2.36 -1.16
N GLY A 5 18.78 -3.10 -0.57
CA GLY A 5 18.94 -3.10 0.86
C GLY A 5 17.93 -3.91 1.61
N LYS A 6 17.03 -4.55 0.91
CA LYS A 6 15.97 -5.28 1.57
C LYS A 6 16.20 -6.77 1.64
N GLY A 7 17.16 -7.28 0.96
CA GLY A 7 17.53 -8.67 1.05
C GLY A 7 18.99 -8.78 0.75
N THR A 8 19.74 -9.32 1.67
CA THR A 8 21.16 -9.44 1.49
C THR A 8 21.59 -10.86 1.81
N PHE A 9 22.64 -11.27 1.14
CA PHE A 9 23.26 -12.57 1.37
C PHE A 9 24.71 -12.33 1.67
N GLN A 10 25.20 -12.87 2.79
CA GLN A 10 26.60 -12.75 3.16
C GLN A 10 27.23 -14.13 3.12
N PRO A 11 27.84 -14.49 2.02
CA PRO A 11 28.36 -15.84 1.87
C PRO A 11 29.54 -16.09 2.78
N ASP A 12 29.61 -17.30 3.22
CA ASP A 12 30.73 -17.83 3.93
C ASP A 12 31.43 -18.78 2.98
N SER A 13 32.66 -19.10 3.23
CA SER A 13 33.38 -19.97 2.32
C SER A 13 32.74 -21.35 2.18
N ASP A 14 31.99 -21.77 3.20
CA ASP A 14 31.32 -23.05 3.17
C ASP A 14 29.91 -23.00 2.65
N VAL A 15 29.41 -21.83 2.34
CA VAL A 15 28.02 -21.66 1.91
C VAL A 15 27.97 -21.60 0.40
N HIS A 16 27.13 -22.45 -0.17
CA HIS A 16 26.95 -22.48 -1.60
C HIS A 16 25.55 -22.09 -1.95
N ILE A 17 25.39 -21.16 -2.87
CA ILE A 17 24.10 -20.70 -3.28
C ILE A 17 23.84 -21.17 -4.69
N SER A 18 22.74 -21.87 -4.89
CA SER A 18 22.40 -22.38 -6.20
C SER A 18 21.74 -21.29 -7.04
N PHE A 19 21.62 -21.55 -8.32
CA PHE A 19 20.91 -20.64 -9.21
C PHE A 19 19.48 -20.45 -8.75
N GLU A 20 18.83 -21.54 -8.36
CA GLU A 20 17.45 -21.48 -7.91
C GLU A 20 17.32 -20.66 -6.63
N ASP A 21 18.26 -20.82 -5.72
CA ASP A 21 18.23 -20.04 -4.48
C ASP A 21 18.45 -18.57 -4.77
N GLN A 22 19.34 -18.26 -5.69
CA GLN A 22 19.57 -16.87 -6.07
C GLN A 22 18.30 -16.27 -6.68
N GLN A 23 17.59 -17.05 -7.46
CA GLN A 23 16.34 -16.58 -8.03
C GLN A 23 15.29 -16.31 -6.95
N LYS A 24 15.27 -17.14 -5.92
CA LYS A 24 14.35 -16.91 -4.81
C LYS A 24 14.71 -15.65 -4.04
N ILE A 25 15.98 -15.41 -3.83
CA ILE A 25 16.43 -14.18 -3.19
C ILE A 25 16.01 -12.97 -4.03
N ASN A 26 16.23 -13.06 -5.34
CA ASN A 26 15.86 -11.98 -6.23
C ASN A 26 14.34 -11.75 -6.23
N LYS A 27 13.59 -12.84 -6.20
CA LYS A 27 12.13 -12.71 -6.17
C LYS A 27 11.68 -12.06 -4.88
N PHE A 28 12.28 -12.43 -3.76
CA PHE A 28 11.94 -11.80 -2.49
C PHE A 28 12.18 -10.30 -2.57
N ALA A 29 13.32 -9.89 -3.12
CA ALA A 29 13.63 -8.47 -3.23
C ALA A 29 12.62 -7.74 -4.10
N ARG A 30 12.21 -8.35 -5.21
CA ARG A 30 11.22 -7.74 -6.10
C ARG A 30 9.87 -7.61 -5.40
N LEU A 31 9.46 -8.65 -4.69
CA LEU A 31 8.19 -8.60 -3.98
C LEU A 31 8.22 -7.55 -2.88
N ASN A 32 9.34 -7.44 -2.19
CA ASN A 32 9.48 -6.45 -1.13
C ASN A 32 9.33 -5.04 -1.69
N ALA A 33 9.99 -4.77 -2.83
CA ALA A 33 9.88 -3.46 -3.47
C ALA A 33 8.44 -3.20 -3.89
N LYS A 34 7.75 -4.21 -4.39
CA LYS A 34 6.38 -4.05 -4.81
C LYS A 34 5.45 -3.78 -3.64
N VAL A 35 5.69 -4.44 -2.52
CA VAL A 35 4.91 -4.18 -1.31
C VAL A 35 5.12 -2.74 -0.85
N ASP A 36 6.35 -2.27 -0.89
CA ASP A 36 6.62 -0.88 -0.50
C ASP A 36 5.86 0.10 -1.39
N ASP A 37 5.83 -0.16 -2.70
CA ASP A 37 5.08 0.69 -3.61
C ASP A 37 3.58 0.66 -3.29
N LEU A 38 3.06 -0.52 -3.01
CA LEU A 38 1.64 -0.66 -2.66
C LEU A 38 1.31 0.05 -1.36
N LYS A 39 2.22 0.00 -0.40
CA LYS A 39 2.02 0.70 0.86
C LYS A 39 1.95 2.21 0.66
N GLU A 40 2.79 2.74 -0.22
CA GLU A 40 2.75 4.17 -0.52
C GLU A 40 1.45 4.54 -1.21
N GLU A 41 1.04 3.73 -2.16
CA GLU A 41 -0.22 3.97 -2.86
C GLU A 41 -1.39 3.90 -1.89
N LEU A 42 -1.34 2.95 -0.97
CA LEU A 42 -2.37 2.80 0.04
C LEU A 42 -2.46 4.01 0.94
N LYS A 43 -1.33 4.57 1.33
CA LYS A 43 -1.31 5.79 2.12
C LYS A 43 -2.03 6.93 1.42
N VAL A 44 -1.75 7.10 0.13
CA VAL A 44 -2.40 8.16 -0.65
C VAL A 44 -3.90 7.95 -0.68
N LYS A 45 -4.33 6.72 -0.91
CA LYS A 45 -5.76 6.42 -0.99
C LYS A 45 -6.45 6.60 0.36
N GLN A 46 -5.79 6.22 1.43
CA GLN A 46 -6.34 6.41 2.76
C GLN A 46 -6.48 7.89 3.10
N ASN A 47 -5.51 8.69 2.68
CA ASN A 47 -5.60 10.12 2.89
C ASN A 47 -6.73 10.73 2.05
N ASP A 48 -6.91 10.26 0.82
CA ASP A 48 -8.02 10.69 -0.01
C ASP A 48 -9.36 10.37 0.65
N MET A 49 -9.46 9.17 1.21
CA MET A 49 -10.68 8.77 1.91
C MET A 49 -10.96 9.68 3.09
N LYS A 50 -9.92 10.00 3.86
CA LYS A 50 -10.07 10.89 5.00
C LYS A 50 -10.57 12.25 4.55
N ASN A 51 -10.02 12.76 3.46
CA ASN A 51 -10.46 14.05 2.93
C ASN A 51 -11.92 14.01 2.50
N LEU A 52 -12.34 12.90 1.90
CA LEU A 52 -13.75 12.76 1.52
C LEU A 52 -14.65 12.72 2.74
N GLU A 53 -14.24 12.03 3.78
CA GLU A 53 -15.03 11.96 5.01
C GLU A 53 -15.14 13.33 5.66
N GLU A 54 -14.07 14.09 5.66
CA GLU A 54 -14.08 15.42 6.21
C GLU A 54 -14.99 16.35 5.39
N ALA A 55 -14.96 16.17 4.08
CA ALA A 55 -15.82 16.98 3.21
C ALA A 55 -17.30 16.71 3.48
N VAL A 56 -17.65 15.45 3.66
CA VAL A 56 -19.02 15.09 3.97
C VAL A 56 -19.44 15.70 5.31
N GLU A 57 -18.54 15.62 6.28
CA GLU A 57 -18.84 16.15 7.59
C GLU A 57 -19.06 17.66 7.54
N GLU A 58 -18.19 18.36 6.82
CA GLU A 58 -18.32 19.80 6.69
C GLU A 58 -19.62 20.19 6.02
N LEU A 59 -20.00 19.47 4.97
CA LEU A 59 -21.25 19.75 4.30
C LEU A 59 -22.44 19.52 5.21
N SER A 60 -22.38 18.49 6.03
CA SER A 60 -23.46 18.19 6.95
C SER A 60 -23.67 19.27 7.99
N LEU A 61 -22.59 19.94 8.36
CA LEU A 61 -22.68 20.97 9.42
C LEU A 61 -22.90 22.36 8.91
N THR A 62 -22.74 22.60 7.61
CA THR A 62 -22.79 23.94 7.06
C THR A 62 -24.18 24.25 6.53
N ASP A 63 -24.74 25.34 6.97
CA ASP A 63 -26.01 25.78 6.44
C ASP A 63 -25.87 26.43 5.12
N ASP A 64 -24.85 27.22 4.96
CA ASP A 64 -24.64 27.97 3.78
C ASP A 64 -23.34 27.63 3.24
N SER A 65 -23.05 28.08 2.15
CA SER A 65 -21.87 27.74 1.41
C SER A 65 -20.61 28.30 1.95
N GLU A 66 -20.57 28.90 3.12
CA GLU A 66 -19.48 29.56 3.47
C GLU A 66 -18.33 28.74 3.70
N LYS A 67 -17.74 27.99 3.79
CA LYS A 67 -16.50 27.29 4.05
C LYS A 67 -16.44 25.96 3.40
N ILE A 68 -17.21 25.77 2.34
CA ILE A 68 -17.16 24.53 1.58
C ILE A 68 -15.85 24.52 0.77
N PRO A 69 -15.05 23.46 0.83
CA PRO A 69 -13.85 23.38 0.02
C PRO A 69 -14.12 23.58 -1.45
N TYR A 70 -13.13 24.07 -2.18
CA TYR A 70 -13.35 24.53 -3.55
C TYR A 70 -13.98 23.47 -4.45
N LEU A 71 -13.40 22.26 -4.46
CA LEU A 71 -13.91 21.21 -5.35
C LEU A 71 -15.31 20.80 -4.96
N ILE A 72 -15.57 20.71 -3.66
CA ILE A 72 -16.90 20.34 -3.17
C ILE A 72 -17.88 21.44 -3.50
N GLY A 73 -17.43 22.69 -3.37
CA GLY A 73 -18.29 23.83 -3.68
C GLY A 73 -18.74 23.83 -5.11
N GLU A 74 -17.83 23.48 -6.03
CA GLU A 74 -18.19 23.40 -7.44
C GLU A 74 -19.30 22.39 -7.68
N VAL A 75 -19.16 21.21 -7.11
CA VAL A 75 -20.18 20.16 -7.26
C VAL A 75 -21.48 20.61 -6.61
N PHE A 76 -21.38 21.21 -5.43
CA PHE A 76 -22.55 21.68 -4.70
C PHE A 76 -23.33 22.71 -5.53
N MET A 77 -22.63 23.66 -6.13
CA MET A 77 -23.30 24.71 -6.89
C MET A 77 -23.95 24.17 -8.15
N CYS A 78 -23.40 23.11 -8.71
CA CYS A 78 -23.98 22.54 -9.91
C CYS A 78 -25.13 21.60 -9.62
N GLN A 79 -25.11 20.89 -8.50
CA GLN A 79 -26.05 19.82 -8.27
C GLN A 79 -26.90 19.97 -7.05
N GLY A 80 -26.56 20.87 -6.15
CA GLY A 80 -27.31 21.04 -4.89
C GLY A 80 -26.78 20.08 -3.83
N LEU A 81 -27.35 20.21 -2.63
CA LEU A 81 -26.84 19.52 -1.46
C LEU A 81 -27.03 18.00 -1.56
N GLU A 82 -28.25 17.61 -1.89
CA GLU A 82 -28.57 16.20 -1.90
C GLU A 82 -27.72 15.44 -2.91
N ASP A 83 -27.62 15.99 -4.10
CA ASP A 83 -26.83 15.33 -5.15
C ASP A 83 -25.35 15.37 -4.85
N THR A 84 -24.89 16.44 -4.19
CA THR A 84 -23.50 16.51 -3.80
C THR A 84 -23.15 15.45 -2.77
N LEU A 85 -24.01 15.26 -1.78
CA LEU A 85 -23.79 14.22 -0.79
C LEU A 85 -23.79 12.84 -1.41
N LYS A 86 -24.67 12.62 -2.38
CA LYS A 86 -24.69 11.35 -3.08
C LYS A 86 -23.42 11.15 -3.88
N PHE A 87 -22.96 12.20 -4.54
CA PHE A 87 -21.70 12.13 -5.29
C PHE A 87 -20.53 11.77 -4.38
N LEU A 88 -20.46 12.41 -3.21
CA LEU A 88 -19.39 12.15 -2.26
C LEU A 88 -19.48 10.74 -1.69
N ASP A 89 -20.70 10.27 -1.44
CA ASP A 89 -20.88 8.93 -0.94
C ASP A 89 -20.43 7.90 -1.95
N GLU A 90 -20.73 8.12 -3.22
CA GLU A 90 -20.27 7.22 -4.27
C GLU A 90 -18.75 7.27 -4.41
N ALA A 91 -18.16 8.45 -4.27
CA ALA A 91 -16.71 8.56 -4.32
C ALA A 91 -16.06 7.82 -3.17
N LYS A 92 -16.66 7.89 -1.97
CA LYS A 92 -16.16 7.14 -0.84
C LYS A 92 -16.25 5.63 -1.07
N SER A 93 -17.36 5.18 -1.65
CA SER A 93 -17.50 3.76 -1.96
C SER A 93 -16.41 3.28 -2.92
N ARG A 94 -16.18 4.06 -3.96
CA ARG A 94 -15.13 3.69 -4.91
C ARG A 94 -13.78 3.65 -4.24
N LYS A 95 -13.50 4.62 -3.38
CA LYS A 95 -12.22 4.67 -2.69
C LYS A 95 -12.06 3.49 -1.74
N THR A 96 -13.14 3.14 -1.05
CA THR A 96 -13.11 1.98 -0.16
C THR A 96 -12.77 0.72 -0.93
N ASN A 97 -13.37 0.54 -2.11
CA ASN A 97 -13.07 -0.63 -2.92
C ASN A 97 -11.62 -0.64 -3.37
N GLU A 98 -11.09 0.52 -3.76
CA GLU A 98 -9.70 0.61 -4.17
C GLU A 98 -8.75 0.26 -3.01
N ILE A 99 -9.07 0.76 -1.82
CA ILE A 99 -8.26 0.47 -0.64
C ILE A 99 -8.29 -1.02 -0.33
N ASN A 100 -9.48 -1.62 -0.36
CA ASN A 100 -9.60 -3.04 -0.08
C ASN A 100 -8.83 -3.88 -1.09
N ASP A 101 -8.87 -3.51 -2.36
CA ASP A 101 -8.11 -4.22 -3.38
C ASP A 101 -6.61 -4.12 -3.14
N LEU A 102 -6.14 -2.94 -2.78
CA LEU A 102 -4.71 -2.76 -2.50
C LEU A 102 -4.28 -3.55 -1.28
N GLU A 103 -5.11 -3.55 -0.24
CA GLU A 103 -4.79 -4.31 0.97
C GLU A 103 -4.73 -5.79 0.68
N ALA A 104 -5.69 -6.31 -0.10
CA ALA A 104 -5.70 -7.72 -0.43
C ALA A 104 -4.46 -8.10 -1.24
N ARG A 105 -4.09 -7.24 -2.18
CA ARG A 105 -2.92 -7.51 -2.99
C ARG A 105 -1.64 -7.46 -2.16
N CYS A 106 -1.58 -6.51 -1.25
CA CYS A 106 -0.44 -6.40 -0.36
C CYS A 106 -0.29 -7.64 0.50
N ASP A 107 -1.41 -8.13 1.04
CA ASP A 107 -1.40 -9.33 1.87
C ASP A 107 -0.96 -10.56 1.08
N GLU A 108 -1.40 -10.65 -0.16
CA GLU A 108 -1.02 -11.78 -1.00
C GLU A 108 0.50 -11.77 -1.24
N LEU A 109 1.05 -10.61 -1.54
CA LEU A 109 2.49 -10.51 -1.77
C LEU A 109 3.28 -10.80 -0.49
N LYS A 110 2.79 -10.33 0.65
CA LYS A 110 3.44 -10.61 1.91
C LYS A 110 3.42 -12.10 2.23
N SER A 111 2.34 -12.78 1.87
CA SER A 111 2.25 -14.22 2.07
C SER A 111 3.32 -14.95 1.24
N GLN A 112 3.49 -14.54 -0.01
CA GLN A 112 4.54 -15.11 -0.85
C GLN A 112 5.91 -14.84 -0.27
N MET A 113 6.13 -13.63 0.21
CA MET A 113 7.40 -13.28 0.83
C MET A 113 7.67 -14.15 2.06
N GLY A 114 6.62 -14.41 2.85
CA GLY A 114 6.76 -15.25 4.02
C GLY A 114 7.20 -16.65 3.68
N GLU A 115 6.66 -17.20 2.60
CA GLU A 115 7.06 -18.53 2.16
C GLU A 115 8.50 -18.55 1.70
N LEU A 116 8.91 -17.55 0.92
CA LEU A 116 10.28 -17.46 0.48
C LEU A 116 11.24 -17.27 1.65
N LYS A 117 10.83 -16.45 2.60
CA LYS A 117 11.63 -16.17 3.79
C LYS A 117 11.86 -17.46 4.59
N ALA A 118 10.78 -18.20 4.80
CA ALA A 118 10.90 -19.46 5.55
C ALA A 118 11.84 -20.43 4.85
N HIS A 119 11.71 -20.55 3.53
CA HIS A 119 12.57 -21.44 2.78
C HIS A 119 14.03 -21.01 2.88
N LEU A 120 14.30 -19.73 2.68
CA LEU A 120 15.67 -19.23 2.63
C LEU A 120 16.33 -19.26 4.00
N TYR A 121 15.60 -18.90 5.05
CA TYR A 121 16.16 -19.00 6.39
C TYR A 121 16.36 -20.45 6.82
N GLY A 122 15.47 -21.34 6.37
CA GLY A 122 15.63 -22.74 6.65
C GLY A 122 16.89 -23.31 6.02
N LYS A 123 17.25 -22.78 4.86
CA LYS A 123 18.42 -23.28 4.14
C LYS A 123 19.70 -22.57 4.52
N PHE A 124 19.65 -21.25 4.73
CA PHE A 124 20.88 -20.48 4.91
C PHE A 124 21.05 -19.95 6.33
N GLY A 125 20.00 -19.93 7.12
CA GLY A 125 20.12 -19.49 8.51
C GLY A 125 20.66 -18.08 8.62
N SER A 126 21.69 -17.92 9.43
CA SER A 126 22.26 -16.61 9.70
C SER A 126 23.07 -16.04 8.55
N HIS A 127 23.29 -16.82 7.50
CA HIS A 127 24.05 -16.34 6.35
C HIS A 127 23.24 -15.43 5.44
N ILE A 128 21.95 -15.25 5.70
CA ILE A 128 21.11 -14.42 4.87
C ILE A 128 20.30 -13.50 5.77
N ASN A 129 20.05 -12.30 5.30
CA ASN A 129 19.23 -11.34 6.04
C ASN A 129 18.17 -10.79 5.10
N LEU A 130 16.92 -11.10 5.43
CA LEU A 130 15.78 -10.66 4.64
C LEU A 130 14.87 -9.72 5.43
N GLU A 131 15.28 -9.32 6.61
CA GLU A 131 14.45 -8.47 7.44
C GLU A 131 14.40 -7.05 6.90
N ASN A 132 13.25 -6.45 7.05
CA ASN A 132 13.02 -5.09 6.62
C ASN A 132 13.22 -4.19 7.83
N GLU A 133 14.10 -3.22 7.72
CA GLU A 133 14.40 -2.36 8.85
C GLU A 133 13.21 -1.55 9.28
N ASP A 134 12.28 -1.33 8.39
CA ASP A 134 11.12 -0.52 8.70
C ASP A 134 10.02 -1.27 9.41
N GLU A 135 10.24 -2.52 9.70
CA GLU A 135 9.24 -3.31 10.40
C GLU A 135 9.60 -3.61 11.85
#